data_0fbe2e11e30a6343243001b803f5ff4b
#
_entry.id   0fbe2e11e30a6343243001b803f5ff4b
#
_cell.length_a   1.000
_cell.length_b   1.000
_cell.length_c   1.000
_cell.angle_alpha   90.00
_cell.angle_beta   90.00
_cell.angle_gamma   90.00
#
_symmetry.space_group_name_H-M   'P 1'
#
loop_
_entity.id
_entity.type
_entity.pdbx_description
1 polymer ?
#
loop_
_entity_poly.entity_id
_entity_poly.type
_entity_poly.pdbx_seq_one_letter_code
_entity_poly.pdbx_strand_id
1 'polypeptide(L)'
;MTQPTLRKRLTRPTMRAAHTLRHRAMDAGLLPAHTDYVRFVCVGYARTGSTLLMRSLDNHSRIVGFGEIVKNVDRYPHHYHELENSAALFERDPAAFLRTKVFRAYPPAIAAVGFKIFYHHAPRDTAWGRQVWTYLLEQPELRVLHLKRRNTLKTLLSEKQAGETEEWIKYSNDQDKPVHIPPDEAAAFFARIAAWEAEVETLFAAHPRCEIVYEQLTRDLPGELARIQSFLGVPHESVSPGTEKRPRRTLSAQIDNYAELKEHFRATPWADYFTE
;
A
#
# COMPACT_ATOMS: atom_id res chain seq x y z
N MET A 1 20.73 -25.32 24.63
CA MET A 1 21.37 -24.01 24.83
C MET A 1 21.88 -23.54 23.46
N THR A 2 21.05 -22.82 22.71
CA THR A 2 21.36 -22.24 21.39
C THR A 2 21.79 -20.79 21.61
N GLN A 3 23.04 -20.48 21.25
CA GLN A 3 23.59 -19.13 21.36
C GLN A 3 22.81 -18.16 20.47
N PRO A 4 22.45 -16.97 20.95
CA PRO A 4 21.88 -15.93 20.10
C PRO A 4 23.02 -15.36 19.25
N THR A 5 22.85 -15.49 17.92
CA THR A 5 23.69 -14.82 16.92
C THR A 5 23.73 -13.31 17.20
N LEU A 6 24.92 -12.79 17.44
CA LEU A 6 25.22 -11.36 17.58
C LEU A 6 24.93 -10.62 16.28
N ARG A 7 23.68 -10.28 16.02
CA ARG A 7 23.37 -9.09 15.21
C ARG A 7 23.69 -7.89 16.09
N LYS A 8 24.93 -7.40 16.02
CA LYS A 8 25.31 -6.11 16.60
C LYS A 8 24.25 -5.11 16.19
N ARG A 9 23.57 -4.50 17.15
CA ARG A 9 22.70 -3.34 16.96
C ARG A 9 23.56 -2.19 16.44
N LEU A 10 23.74 -2.11 15.14
CA LEU A 10 24.22 -0.89 14.53
C LEU A 10 23.21 0.20 14.88
N THR A 11 23.68 1.33 15.35
CA THR A 11 22.80 2.49 15.63
C THR A 11 22.16 2.96 14.35
N ARG A 12 20.94 3.50 14.40
CA ARG A 12 20.21 4.00 13.22
C ARG A 12 21.05 4.88 12.28
N PRO A 13 21.89 5.82 12.77
CA PRO A 13 22.77 6.61 11.92
C PRO A 13 23.82 5.81 11.16
N THR A 14 24.41 4.77 11.77
CA THR A 14 25.43 3.95 11.10
C THR A 14 24.84 3.03 10.03
N MET A 15 23.64 2.51 10.21
CA MET A 15 22.93 1.77 9.18
C MET A 15 22.58 2.67 7.99
N ARG A 16 22.14 3.91 8.26
CA ARG A 16 21.83 4.92 7.25
C ARG A 16 23.04 5.28 6.41
N ALA A 17 24.17 5.58 7.05
CA ALA A 17 25.42 5.89 6.36
C ALA A 17 25.92 4.73 5.50
N ALA A 18 25.85 3.50 6.00
CA ALA A 18 26.25 2.29 5.28
C ALA A 18 25.34 2.06 4.06
N HIS A 19 24.03 2.27 4.19
CA HIS A 19 23.07 2.14 3.09
C HIS A 19 23.33 3.19 2.00
N THR A 20 23.51 4.45 2.38
CA THR A 20 23.82 5.55 1.45
C THR A 20 25.16 5.29 0.72
N LEU A 21 26.19 4.83 1.44
CA LEU A 21 27.48 4.52 0.84
C LEU A 21 27.39 3.37 -0.15
N ARG A 22 26.64 2.31 0.19
CA ARG A 22 26.39 1.17 -0.70
C ARG A 22 25.69 1.63 -1.99
N HIS A 23 24.67 2.47 -1.90
CA HIS A 23 23.99 3.00 -3.08
C HIS A 23 24.90 3.86 -3.94
N ARG A 24 25.71 4.74 -3.35
CA ARG A 24 26.71 5.52 -4.09
C ARG A 24 27.73 4.63 -4.79
N ALA A 25 28.17 3.56 -4.15
CA ALA A 25 29.08 2.60 -4.75
C ALA A 25 28.45 1.83 -5.93
N MET A 26 27.16 1.48 -5.84
CA MET A 26 26.41 0.92 -6.97
C MET A 26 26.25 1.92 -8.11
N ASP A 27 25.88 3.16 -7.82
CA ASP A 27 25.74 4.23 -8.82
C ASP A 27 27.07 4.56 -9.52
N ALA A 28 28.19 4.42 -8.81
CA ALA A 28 29.53 4.57 -9.36
C ALA A 28 30.09 3.32 -10.08
N GLY A 29 29.30 2.24 -10.18
CA GLY A 29 29.74 0.98 -10.78
C GLY A 29 30.76 0.19 -9.96
N LEU A 30 31.00 0.55 -8.69
CA LEU A 30 31.92 -0.12 -7.78
C LEU A 30 31.34 -1.38 -7.14
N LEU A 31 30.02 -1.52 -7.14
CA LEU A 31 29.31 -2.71 -6.69
C LEU A 31 28.34 -3.19 -7.76
N PRO A 32 28.15 -4.51 -7.92
CA PRO A 32 27.19 -5.06 -8.86
C PRO A 32 25.76 -4.56 -8.55
N ALA A 33 25.10 -4.07 -9.60
CA ALA A 33 23.72 -3.63 -9.53
C ALA A 33 23.04 -3.83 -10.89
N HIS A 34 21.72 -3.95 -10.90
CA HIS A 34 20.93 -4.11 -12.12
C HIS A 34 19.59 -3.37 -12.03
N THR A 35 18.95 -3.20 -13.17
CA THR A 35 17.60 -2.64 -13.32
C THR A 35 16.63 -3.67 -13.92
N ASP A 36 17.10 -4.89 -14.15
CA ASP A 36 16.34 -6.01 -14.71
C ASP A 36 15.64 -6.78 -13.56
N TYR A 37 14.61 -6.15 -13.02
CA TYR A 37 13.72 -6.69 -12.00
C TYR A 37 12.28 -6.34 -12.35
N VAL A 38 11.33 -7.09 -11.80
CA VAL A 38 9.91 -6.81 -11.97
C VAL A 38 9.55 -5.50 -11.26
N ARG A 39 9.00 -4.55 -12.01
CA ARG A 39 8.41 -3.32 -11.45
C ARG A 39 6.96 -3.58 -11.10
N PHE A 40 6.52 -3.13 -9.93
CA PHE A 40 5.12 -3.25 -9.57
C PHE A 40 4.59 -2.02 -8.86
N VAL A 41 3.27 -1.84 -8.94
CA VAL A 41 2.54 -0.84 -8.17
C VAL A 41 1.36 -1.51 -7.45
N CYS A 42 1.18 -1.21 -6.17
CA CYS A 42 -0.01 -1.60 -5.42
C CYS A 42 -1.00 -0.42 -5.42
N VAL A 43 -2.09 -0.57 -6.17
CA VAL A 43 -3.13 0.46 -6.30
C VAL A 43 -4.34 0.05 -5.47
N GLY A 44 -4.97 1.00 -4.77
CA GLY A 44 -6.15 0.75 -3.98
C GLY A 44 -6.60 1.98 -3.20
N TYR A 45 -7.33 1.75 -2.12
CA TYR A 45 -7.73 2.80 -1.18
C TYR A 45 -7.11 2.58 0.21
N ALA A 46 -7.14 3.61 1.05
CA ALA A 46 -6.75 3.49 2.45
C ALA A 46 -7.65 2.48 3.20
N ARG A 47 -7.19 1.91 4.31
CA ARG A 47 -7.96 0.98 5.16
C ARG A 47 -8.40 -0.34 4.49
N THR A 48 -7.78 -0.70 3.37
CA THR A 48 -8.01 -1.95 2.64
C THR A 48 -6.97 -3.05 2.95
N GLY A 49 -6.11 -2.86 3.97
CA GLY A 49 -5.05 -3.78 4.31
C GLY A 49 -3.75 -3.56 3.54
N SER A 50 -3.60 -2.43 2.86
CA SER A 50 -2.41 -2.11 2.06
C SER A 50 -1.10 -2.10 2.87
N THR A 51 -1.16 -1.71 4.16
CA THR A 51 0.02 -1.75 5.04
C THR A 51 0.40 -3.19 5.39
N LEU A 52 -0.59 -4.07 5.63
CA LEU A 52 -0.37 -5.50 5.83
C LEU A 52 0.33 -6.10 4.62
N LEU A 53 -0.22 -5.89 3.43
CA LEU A 53 0.33 -6.41 2.17
C LEU A 53 1.76 -5.89 1.92
N MET A 54 1.95 -4.56 1.90
CA MET A 54 3.25 -3.98 1.54
C MET A 54 4.35 -4.32 2.54
N ARG A 55 4.05 -4.39 3.85
CA ARG A 55 5.03 -4.85 4.84
C ARG A 55 5.39 -6.32 4.66
N SER A 56 4.40 -7.17 4.34
CA SER A 56 4.67 -8.58 4.05
C SER A 56 5.58 -8.73 2.83
N LEU A 57 5.33 -7.96 1.77
CA LEU A 57 6.18 -7.97 0.57
C LEU A 57 7.58 -7.42 0.85
N ASP A 58 7.71 -6.32 1.59
CA ASP A 58 9.00 -5.72 1.94
C ASP A 58 9.84 -6.60 2.90
N ASN A 59 9.20 -7.51 3.64
CA ASN A 59 9.90 -8.51 4.45
C ASN A 59 10.46 -9.69 3.63
N HIS A 60 10.14 -9.79 2.36
CA HIS A 60 10.70 -10.80 1.46
C HIS A 60 12.13 -10.41 1.05
N SER A 61 13.07 -11.36 1.07
CA SER A 61 14.50 -11.11 0.85
C SER A 61 14.85 -10.52 -0.53
N ARG A 62 13.97 -10.69 -1.52
CA ARG A 62 14.19 -10.28 -2.92
C ARG A 62 13.20 -9.21 -3.41
N ILE A 63 12.41 -8.62 -2.54
CA ILE A 63 11.46 -7.56 -2.88
C ILE A 63 11.86 -6.27 -2.15
N VAL A 64 11.74 -5.14 -2.83
CA VAL A 64 11.77 -3.81 -2.23
C VAL A 64 10.40 -3.19 -2.39
N GLY A 65 9.70 -2.98 -1.28
CA GLY A 65 8.33 -2.51 -1.24
C GLY A 65 8.20 -1.16 -0.53
N PHE A 66 8.02 -0.07 -1.28
CA PHE A 66 7.78 1.24 -0.69
C PHE A 66 6.32 1.45 -0.30
N GLY A 67 6.08 2.28 0.71
CA GLY A 67 4.75 2.73 1.10
C GLY A 67 4.20 3.84 0.19
N GLU A 68 3.52 4.81 0.78
CA GLU A 68 2.81 5.92 0.12
C GLU A 68 3.76 7.06 -0.28
N ILE A 69 4.72 6.78 -1.14
CA ILE A 69 5.81 7.70 -1.48
C ILE A 69 5.40 8.90 -2.35
N VAL A 70 4.21 8.89 -2.94
CA VAL A 70 3.70 9.99 -3.78
C VAL A 70 2.69 10.90 -3.06
N LYS A 71 2.36 10.61 -1.80
CA LYS A 71 1.41 11.42 -1.02
C LYS A 71 2.06 12.58 -0.28
N ASN A 72 3.17 12.30 0.40
CA ASN A 72 3.85 13.24 1.28
C ASN A 72 5.36 13.16 1.01
N VAL A 73 5.80 13.85 0.00
CA VAL A 73 7.20 13.82 -0.43
C VAL A 73 8.14 14.35 0.66
N ASP A 74 7.64 15.20 1.57
CA ASP A 74 8.41 15.76 2.70
C ASP A 74 8.48 14.86 3.93
N ARG A 75 7.69 13.77 3.97
CA ARG A 75 7.56 12.91 5.15
C ARG A 75 7.75 11.44 4.83
N TYR A 76 8.84 11.12 4.14
CA TYR A 76 9.19 9.70 3.97
C TYR A 76 9.44 9.07 5.34
N PRO A 77 8.88 7.86 5.60
CA PRO A 77 9.25 7.09 6.77
C PRO A 77 10.77 6.94 6.86
N HIS A 78 11.32 7.05 8.05
CA HIS A 78 12.77 7.03 8.30
C HIS A 78 13.52 5.76 7.80
N HIS A 79 12.78 4.77 7.32
CA HIS A 79 13.36 3.55 6.74
C HIS A 79 13.55 3.61 5.21
N TYR A 80 13.06 4.65 4.53
CA TYR A 80 13.29 4.87 3.09
C TYR A 80 14.41 5.88 2.85
N HIS A 81 15.59 5.58 3.35
CA HIS A 81 16.75 6.47 3.29
C HIS A 81 17.13 6.86 1.86
N GLU A 82 16.87 5.99 0.88
CA GLU A 82 17.12 6.23 -0.53
C GLU A 82 16.25 7.35 -1.13
N LEU A 83 15.13 7.66 -0.48
CA LEU A 83 14.20 8.71 -0.92
C LEU A 83 14.45 10.05 -0.23
N GLU A 84 15.39 10.10 0.72
CA GLU A 84 15.70 11.35 1.43
C GLU A 84 16.18 12.44 0.48
N ASN A 85 15.80 13.68 0.78
CA ASN A 85 16.13 14.87 -0.02
C ASN A 85 15.66 14.79 -1.48
N SER A 86 14.60 14.03 -1.75
CA SER A 86 14.03 13.88 -3.09
C SER A 86 12.79 14.75 -3.34
N ALA A 87 12.32 15.53 -2.35
CA ALA A 87 11.14 16.38 -2.47
C ALA A 87 11.26 17.37 -3.65
N ALA A 88 12.34 18.09 -3.73
CA ALA A 88 12.57 19.04 -4.83
C ALA A 88 12.65 18.37 -6.22
N LEU A 89 13.13 17.11 -6.28
CA LEU A 89 13.09 16.35 -7.53
C LEU A 89 11.67 15.95 -7.89
N PHE A 90 10.90 15.47 -6.92
CA PHE A 90 9.50 15.08 -7.15
C PHE A 90 8.65 16.28 -7.58
N GLU A 91 8.77 17.42 -6.91
CA GLU A 91 8.05 18.65 -7.26
C GLU A 91 8.34 19.10 -8.69
N ARG A 92 9.59 19.00 -9.11
CA ARG A 92 10.03 19.41 -10.46
C ARG A 92 9.69 18.38 -11.52
N ASP A 93 9.90 17.08 -11.25
CA ASP A 93 9.76 15.98 -12.21
C ASP A 93 9.43 14.67 -11.47
N PRO A 94 8.13 14.40 -11.20
CA PRO A 94 7.70 13.15 -10.55
C PRO A 94 8.10 11.88 -11.31
N ALA A 95 8.13 11.93 -12.64
CA ALA A 95 8.54 10.79 -13.45
C ALA A 95 10.04 10.50 -13.29
N ALA A 96 10.90 11.54 -13.26
CA ALA A 96 12.31 11.37 -12.97
C ALA A 96 12.54 10.86 -11.54
N PHE A 97 11.76 11.32 -10.56
CA PHE A 97 11.80 10.77 -9.20
C PHE A 97 11.50 9.28 -9.19
N LEU A 98 10.41 8.83 -9.82
CA LEU A 98 10.08 7.41 -9.89
C LEU A 98 11.19 6.62 -10.59
N ARG A 99 11.68 7.10 -11.72
CA ARG A 99 12.72 6.44 -12.50
C ARG A 99 14.06 6.33 -11.76
N THR A 100 14.49 7.41 -11.08
CA THR A 100 15.87 7.51 -10.56
C THR A 100 15.99 7.24 -9.06
N LYS A 101 14.88 7.29 -8.31
CA LYS A 101 14.87 7.06 -6.86
C LYS A 101 14.16 5.77 -6.47
N VAL A 102 13.02 5.47 -7.11
CA VAL A 102 12.23 4.28 -6.82
C VAL A 102 12.70 3.12 -7.68
N PHE A 103 12.71 3.25 -8.99
CA PHE A 103 13.10 2.20 -9.96
C PHE A 103 14.57 2.37 -10.43
N ARG A 104 15.45 2.61 -9.47
CA ARG A 104 16.90 2.72 -9.68
C ARG A 104 17.56 1.34 -9.81
N ALA A 105 18.88 1.31 -9.97
CA ALA A 105 19.63 0.07 -9.88
C ALA A 105 19.66 -0.50 -8.46
N TYR A 106 19.44 -1.80 -8.32
CA TYR A 106 19.45 -2.57 -7.06
C TYR A 106 20.46 -3.70 -7.10
N PRO A 107 20.86 -4.26 -5.92
CA PRO A 107 21.72 -5.43 -5.88
C PRO A 107 21.12 -6.59 -6.66
N PRO A 108 21.96 -7.50 -7.27
CA PRO A 108 21.50 -8.62 -8.09
C PRO A 108 20.50 -9.57 -7.41
N ALA A 109 20.46 -9.61 -6.07
CA ALA A 109 19.50 -10.41 -5.33
C ALA A 109 18.06 -9.89 -5.42
N ILE A 110 17.85 -8.59 -5.68
CA ILE A 110 16.50 -8.00 -5.77
C ILE A 110 15.85 -8.36 -7.10
N ALA A 111 14.66 -8.94 -7.03
CA ALA A 111 13.94 -9.43 -8.20
C ALA A 111 12.62 -8.67 -8.45
N ALA A 112 12.11 -7.93 -7.46
CA ALA A 112 10.94 -7.07 -7.65
C ALA A 112 11.06 -5.78 -6.84
N VAL A 113 10.61 -4.67 -7.42
CA VAL A 113 10.61 -3.35 -6.79
C VAL A 113 9.28 -2.67 -7.08
N GLY A 114 8.66 -2.09 -6.04
CA GLY A 114 7.40 -1.38 -6.24
C GLY A 114 7.00 -0.52 -5.05
N PHE A 115 5.87 0.14 -5.18
CA PHE A 115 5.32 1.02 -4.16
C PHE A 115 3.80 0.97 -4.13
N LYS A 116 3.18 1.56 -3.11
CA LYS A 116 1.72 1.71 -3.08
C LYS A 116 1.30 3.14 -3.38
N ILE A 117 0.20 3.24 -4.12
CA ILE A 117 -0.48 4.49 -4.44
C ILE A 117 -1.98 4.31 -4.21
N PHE A 118 -2.63 5.27 -3.55
CA PHE A 118 -4.07 5.26 -3.44
C PHE A 118 -4.70 6.06 -4.58
N TYR A 119 -5.94 5.76 -4.92
CA TYR A 119 -6.67 6.37 -6.05
C TYR A 119 -6.59 7.90 -6.07
N HIS A 120 -6.59 8.53 -4.89
CA HIS A 120 -6.56 9.98 -4.72
C HIS A 120 -5.17 10.58 -4.48
N HIS A 121 -4.09 9.77 -4.46
CA HIS A 121 -2.75 10.27 -4.11
C HIS A 121 -2.08 11.09 -5.22
N ALA A 122 -2.38 10.85 -6.46
CA ALA A 122 -1.86 11.60 -7.60
C ALA A 122 -3.04 12.12 -8.42
N PRO A 123 -3.69 13.22 -8.02
CA PRO A 123 -4.89 13.73 -8.70
C PRO A 123 -4.60 14.03 -10.16
N ARG A 124 -5.37 13.41 -11.09
CA ARG A 124 -5.10 13.51 -12.52
C ARG A 124 -5.52 14.84 -13.15
N ASP A 125 -6.24 15.66 -12.43
CA ASP A 125 -6.50 17.06 -12.76
C ASP A 125 -5.29 17.95 -12.53
N THR A 126 -4.29 17.51 -11.75
CA THR A 126 -3.02 18.21 -11.53
C THR A 126 -1.96 17.80 -12.56
N ALA A 127 -1.02 18.71 -12.87
CA ALA A 127 0.08 18.43 -13.79
C ALA A 127 0.99 17.30 -13.27
N TRP A 128 1.37 17.35 -12.00
CA TRP A 128 2.23 16.34 -11.38
C TRP A 128 1.55 14.96 -11.26
N GLY A 129 0.25 14.94 -10.95
CA GLY A 129 -0.50 13.71 -10.88
C GLY A 129 -0.58 13.01 -12.24
N ARG A 130 -0.83 13.77 -13.32
CA ARG A 130 -0.77 13.22 -14.69
C ARG A 130 0.60 12.64 -15.01
N GLN A 131 1.70 13.30 -14.64
CA GLN A 131 3.06 12.78 -14.88
C GLN A 131 3.30 11.44 -14.16
N VAL A 132 2.83 11.28 -12.92
CA VAL A 132 2.91 10.01 -12.19
C VAL A 132 2.18 8.89 -12.94
N TRP A 133 0.90 9.12 -13.29
CA TRP A 133 0.11 8.09 -13.98
C TRP A 133 0.63 7.79 -15.37
N THR A 134 1.00 8.82 -16.18
CA THR A 134 1.61 8.63 -17.50
C THR A 134 2.86 7.76 -17.39
N TYR A 135 3.77 8.07 -16.46
CA TYR A 135 4.98 7.28 -16.24
C TYR A 135 4.67 5.80 -15.93
N LEU A 136 3.64 5.52 -15.14
CA LEU A 136 3.26 4.15 -14.81
C LEU A 136 2.63 3.43 -16.02
N LEU A 137 1.76 4.11 -16.75
CA LEU A 137 1.02 3.55 -17.90
C LEU A 137 1.92 3.30 -19.11
N GLU A 138 3.00 4.05 -19.28
CA GLU A 138 3.99 3.87 -20.35
C GLU A 138 4.93 2.66 -20.14
N GLN A 139 4.78 1.92 -19.04
CA GLN A 139 5.58 0.73 -18.77
C GLN A 139 4.75 -0.55 -18.95
N PRO A 140 4.71 -1.17 -20.12
CA PRO A 140 3.82 -2.30 -20.40
C PRO A 140 4.06 -3.53 -19.51
N GLU A 141 5.29 -3.70 -19.00
CA GLU A 141 5.67 -4.79 -18.09
C GLU A 141 5.40 -4.50 -16.61
N LEU A 142 4.90 -3.30 -16.28
CA LEU A 142 4.56 -2.94 -14.90
C LEU A 142 3.46 -3.88 -14.39
N ARG A 143 3.71 -4.57 -13.30
CA ARG A 143 2.72 -5.44 -12.66
C ARG A 143 1.88 -4.66 -11.66
N VAL A 144 0.56 -4.77 -11.80
CA VAL A 144 -0.40 -4.05 -10.98
C VAL A 144 -1.01 -4.97 -9.94
N LEU A 145 -0.78 -4.69 -8.66
CA LEU A 145 -1.48 -5.30 -7.54
C LEU A 145 -2.68 -4.42 -7.21
N HIS A 146 -3.89 -4.79 -7.66
CA HIS A 146 -5.10 -4.02 -7.42
C HIS A 146 -5.78 -4.50 -6.14
N LEU A 147 -5.58 -3.76 -5.04
CA LEU A 147 -6.08 -4.11 -3.71
C LEU A 147 -7.44 -3.48 -3.45
N LYS A 148 -8.44 -4.33 -3.28
CA LYS A 148 -9.83 -3.98 -3.01
C LYS A 148 -10.29 -4.49 -1.65
N ARG A 149 -11.35 -3.90 -1.11
CA ARG A 149 -12.07 -4.41 0.04
C ARG A 149 -13.55 -4.49 -0.30
N ARG A 150 -14.13 -5.71 -0.27
CA ARG A 150 -15.53 -5.92 -0.66
C ARG A 150 -16.50 -5.10 0.18
N ASN A 151 -16.32 -5.11 1.49
CA ASN A 151 -17.19 -4.33 2.37
C ASN A 151 -16.67 -2.90 2.52
N THR A 152 -17.15 -2.00 1.65
CA THR A 152 -16.74 -0.59 1.62
C THR A 152 -17.27 0.19 2.83
N LEU A 153 -18.36 -0.24 3.48
CA LEU A 153 -18.81 0.35 4.75
C LEU A 153 -17.76 0.17 5.86
N LYS A 154 -17.13 -1.02 5.93
CA LYS A 154 -16.03 -1.26 6.88
C LYS A 154 -14.79 -0.41 6.57
N THR A 155 -14.62 0.02 5.32
CA THR A 155 -13.56 0.97 4.92
C THR A 155 -13.89 2.37 5.43
N LEU A 156 -15.10 2.86 5.15
CA LEU A 156 -15.58 4.17 5.59
C LEU A 156 -15.54 4.30 7.12
N LEU A 157 -16.07 3.30 7.83
CA LEU A 157 -16.01 3.26 9.30
C LEU A 157 -14.57 3.38 9.82
N SER A 158 -13.65 2.58 9.26
CA SER A 158 -12.25 2.61 9.67
C SER A 158 -11.54 3.93 9.35
N GLU A 159 -11.97 4.64 8.31
CA GLU A 159 -11.46 5.96 7.95
C GLU A 159 -11.96 7.02 8.94
N LYS A 160 -13.26 7.05 9.25
CA LYS A 160 -13.84 7.97 10.24
C LYS A 160 -13.19 7.79 11.61
N GLN A 161 -13.05 6.56 12.08
CA GLN A 161 -12.39 6.26 13.35
C GLN A 161 -10.91 6.70 13.38
N ALA A 162 -10.19 6.64 12.26
CA ALA A 162 -8.81 7.10 12.16
C ALA A 162 -8.73 8.64 12.14
N GLY A 163 -9.69 9.32 11.52
CA GLY A 163 -9.78 10.79 11.48
C GLY A 163 -10.04 11.41 12.85
N GLU A 164 -10.90 10.79 13.67
CA GLU A 164 -11.21 11.27 15.02
C GLU A 164 -10.03 11.16 16.01
N THR A 165 -9.12 10.20 15.79
CA THR A 165 -8.02 9.93 16.73
C THR A 165 -6.67 10.44 16.24
N GLU A 166 -6.57 10.99 15.01
CA GLU A 166 -5.32 11.30 14.31
C GLU A 166 -4.33 10.12 14.24
N GLU A 167 -4.71 8.94 14.70
CA GLU A 167 -3.91 7.72 14.75
C GLU A 167 -4.20 6.81 13.54
N TRP A 168 -3.41 6.95 12.48
CA TRP A 168 -3.49 6.08 11.30
C TRP A 168 -3.06 4.63 11.57
N ILE A 169 -2.30 4.41 12.64
CA ILE A 169 -1.90 3.10 13.16
C ILE A 169 -2.23 3.09 14.66
N LYS A 170 -3.37 2.50 15.02
CA LYS A 170 -3.77 2.40 16.42
C LYS A 170 -2.90 1.42 17.19
N TYR A 171 -2.27 1.90 18.26
CA TYR A 171 -1.54 1.10 19.24
C TYR A 171 -2.30 0.94 20.58
N SER A 172 -3.39 1.70 20.79
CA SER A 172 -4.16 1.69 22.04
C SER A 172 -5.45 0.86 21.97
N ASN A 173 -5.88 0.34 23.13
CA ASN A 173 -7.14 -0.38 23.32
C ASN A 173 -8.32 0.56 23.65
N ASP A 174 -8.22 1.85 23.34
CA ASP A 174 -9.31 2.78 23.62
C ASP A 174 -10.58 2.32 22.89
N GLN A 175 -11.68 2.27 23.65
CA GLN A 175 -12.98 1.89 23.12
C GLN A 175 -13.40 2.97 22.12
N ASP A 176 -13.30 2.63 20.82
CA ASP A 176 -13.81 3.51 19.77
C ASP A 176 -15.26 3.84 20.07
N LYS A 177 -15.59 5.11 20.19
CA LYS A 177 -16.98 5.57 20.30
C LYS A 177 -17.72 5.17 19.04
N PRO A 178 -19.00 4.83 19.11
CA PRO A 178 -19.81 4.63 17.92
C PRO A 178 -19.76 5.88 17.03
N VAL A 179 -19.67 5.67 15.72
CA VAL A 179 -19.58 6.74 14.73
C VAL A 179 -20.92 6.90 14.05
N HIS A 180 -21.35 8.13 13.86
CA HIS A 180 -22.52 8.46 13.03
C HIS A 180 -22.10 8.56 11.56
N ILE A 181 -22.83 7.85 10.68
CA ILE A 181 -22.59 7.89 9.23
C ILE A 181 -23.87 8.31 8.52
N PRO A 182 -23.95 9.54 7.99
CA PRO A 182 -25.11 9.96 7.20
C PRO A 182 -25.28 9.07 5.96
N PRO A 183 -26.53 8.66 5.61
CA PRO A 183 -26.79 7.79 4.45
C PRO A 183 -26.23 8.34 3.13
N ASP A 184 -26.38 9.64 2.89
CA ASP A 184 -25.88 10.28 1.67
C ASP A 184 -24.34 10.26 1.58
N GLU A 185 -23.65 10.43 2.72
CA GLU A 185 -22.20 10.31 2.81
C GLU A 185 -21.75 8.88 2.48
N ALA A 186 -22.44 7.89 3.04
CA ALA A 186 -22.15 6.48 2.76
C ALA A 186 -22.36 6.15 1.28
N ALA A 187 -23.49 6.56 0.70
CA ALA A 187 -23.80 6.36 -0.72
C ALA A 187 -22.73 7.01 -1.64
N ALA A 188 -22.38 8.26 -1.37
CA ALA A 188 -21.36 8.99 -2.13
C ALA A 188 -19.98 8.30 -2.01
N PHE A 189 -19.62 7.80 -0.82
CA PHE A 189 -18.38 7.08 -0.60
C PHE A 189 -18.35 5.76 -1.37
N PHE A 190 -19.42 4.95 -1.32
CA PHE A 190 -19.50 3.67 -2.01
C PHE A 190 -19.41 3.86 -3.53
N ALA A 191 -20.18 4.81 -4.06
CA ALA A 191 -20.15 5.14 -5.50
C ALA A 191 -18.74 5.61 -5.94
N ARG A 192 -18.08 6.44 -5.15
CA ARG A 192 -16.73 6.94 -5.43
C ARG A 192 -15.70 5.83 -5.45
N ILE A 193 -15.72 4.90 -4.48
CA ILE A 193 -14.79 3.76 -4.46
C ILE A 193 -15.02 2.89 -5.69
N ALA A 194 -16.27 2.55 -6.01
CA ALA A 194 -16.59 1.75 -7.19
C ALA A 194 -16.13 2.42 -8.50
N ALA A 195 -16.31 3.74 -8.61
CA ALA A 195 -15.83 4.49 -9.77
C ALA A 195 -14.31 4.46 -9.90
N TRP A 196 -13.56 4.64 -8.82
CA TRP A 196 -12.10 4.57 -8.83
C TRP A 196 -11.58 3.17 -9.15
N GLU A 197 -12.24 2.11 -8.64
CA GLU A 197 -11.88 0.73 -8.96
C GLU A 197 -12.04 0.46 -10.45
N ALA A 198 -13.18 0.82 -11.04
CA ALA A 198 -13.46 0.67 -12.46
C ALA A 198 -12.49 1.50 -13.34
N GLU A 199 -12.14 2.69 -12.89
CA GLU A 199 -11.20 3.56 -13.57
C GLU A 199 -9.80 2.94 -13.62
N VAL A 200 -9.28 2.39 -12.50
CA VAL A 200 -7.98 1.68 -12.46
C VAL A 200 -8.00 0.44 -13.33
N GLU A 201 -9.10 -0.30 -13.36
CA GLU A 201 -9.26 -1.45 -14.25
C GLU A 201 -9.16 -1.07 -15.73
N THR A 202 -9.73 0.05 -16.09
CA THR A 202 -9.67 0.60 -17.47
C THR A 202 -8.25 1.10 -17.80
N LEU A 203 -7.64 1.88 -16.90
CA LEU A 203 -6.31 2.45 -17.11
C LEU A 203 -5.24 1.37 -17.30
N PHE A 204 -5.31 0.32 -16.51
CA PHE A 204 -4.34 -0.78 -16.55
C PHE A 204 -4.85 -2.03 -17.29
N ALA A 205 -5.80 -1.87 -18.21
CA ALA A 205 -6.37 -3.00 -18.95
C ALA A 205 -5.33 -3.81 -19.75
N ALA A 206 -4.29 -3.14 -20.25
CA ALA A 206 -3.20 -3.75 -21.01
C ALA A 206 -2.02 -4.27 -20.14
N HIS A 207 -2.04 -4.02 -18.82
CA HIS A 207 -0.95 -4.41 -17.93
C HIS A 207 -1.24 -5.76 -17.25
N PRO A 208 -0.20 -6.55 -16.92
CA PRO A 208 -0.35 -7.68 -16.04
C PRO A 208 -0.95 -7.22 -14.70
N ARG A 209 -2.11 -7.77 -14.32
CA ARG A 209 -2.86 -7.35 -13.14
C ARG A 209 -3.22 -8.53 -12.23
N CYS A 210 -3.00 -8.35 -10.95
CA CYS A 210 -3.39 -9.26 -9.88
C CYS A 210 -4.39 -8.55 -8.96
N GLU A 211 -5.66 -8.96 -9.00
CA GLU A 211 -6.65 -8.48 -8.05
C GLU A 211 -6.41 -9.14 -6.69
N ILE A 212 -6.43 -8.33 -5.63
CA ILE A 212 -6.26 -8.76 -4.24
C ILE A 212 -7.46 -8.26 -3.45
N VAL A 213 -8.17 -9.19 -2.82
CA VAL A 213 -9.35 -8.88 -1.99
C VAL A 213 -8.96 -8.98 -0.53
N TYR A 214 -9.12 -7.89 0.22
CA TYR A 214 -8.75 -7.80 1.64
C TYR A 214 -9.31 -8.95 2.48
N GLU A 215 -10.56 -9.33 2.26
CA GLU A 215 -11.22 -10.41 3.00
C GLU A 215 -10.57 -11.77 2.72
N GLN A 216 -10.08 -12.00 1.49
CA GLN A 216 -9.32 -13.22 1.13
C GLN A 216 -7.91 -13.14 1.73
N LEU A 217 -7.23 -12.02 1.55
CA LEU A 217 -5.90 -11.78 2.11
C LEU A 217 -5.85 -12.01 3.63
N THR A 218 -6.89 -11.61 4.36
CA THR A 218 -6.92 -11.79 5.83
C THR A 218 -7.41 -13.17 6.27
N ARG A 219 -8.08 -13.92 5.41
CA ARG A 219 -8.54 -15.30 5.67
C ARG A 219 -7.43 -16.31 5.46
N ASP A 220 -6.66 -16.15 4.39
CA ASP A 220 -5.54 -17.01 4.01
C ASP A 220 -4.33 -16.18 3.58
N LEU A 221 -3.68 -15.54 4.55
CA LEU A 221 -2.52 -14.68 4.27
C LEU A 221 -1.36 -15.45 3.61
N PRO A 222 -0.98 -16.66 4.06
CA PRO A 222 0.11 -17.39 3.43
C PRO A 222 -0.18 -17.75 1.96
N GLY A 223 -1.38 -18.26 1.66
CA GLY A 223 -1.78 -18.62 0.30
C GLY A 223 -1.84 -17.42 -0.64
N GLU A 224 -2.42 -16.30 -0.18
CA GLU A 224 -2.47 -15.06 -0.97
C GLU A 224 -1.06 -14.47 -1.20
N LEU A 225 -0.18 -14.49 -0.20
CA LEU A 225 1.20 -14.04 -0.38
C LEU A 225 1.97 -14.95 -1.35
N ALA A 226 1.78 -16.26 -1.31
CA ALA A 226 2.38 -17.18 -2.29
C ALA A 226 1.91 -16.87 -3.72
N ARG A 227 0.61 -16.61 -3.92
CA ARG A 227 0.03 -16.22 -5.22
C ARG A 227 0.62 -14.90 -5.72
N ILE A 228 0.75 -13.91 -4.83
CA ILE A 228 1.32 -12.60 -5.18
C ILE A 228 2.82 -12.71 -5.49
N GLN A 229 3.59 -13.48 -4.73
CA GLN A 229 5.01 -13.73 -4.99
C GLN A 229 5.21 -14.39 -6.35
N SER A 230 4.39 -15.40 -6.68
CA SER A 230 4.39 -16.03 -8.01
C SER A 230 4.05 -15.01 -9.11
N PHE A 231 3.04 -14.18 -8.90
CA PHE A 231 2.70 -13.10 -9.83
C PHE A 231 3.83 -12.09 -9.99
N LEU A 232 4.60 -11.79 -8.95
CA LEU A 232 5.77 -10.92 -9.01
C LEU A 232 7.03 -11.64 -9.57
N GLY A 233 6.95 -12.93 -9.85
CA GLY A 233 8.08 -13.71 -10.41
C GLY A 233 9.23 -13.91 -9.41
N VAL A 234 8.93 -13.88 -8.11
CA VAL A 234 9.93 -14.14 -7.06
C VAL A 234 9.73 -15.54 -6.46
N PRO A 235 10.79 -16.20 -5.96
CA PRO A 235 10.65 -17.45 -5.23
C PRO A 235 9.71 -17.32 -4.04
N HIS A 236 9.02 -18.41 -3.70
CA HIS A 236 8.16 -18.42 -2.52
C HIS A 236 9.02 -18.32 -1.25
N GLU A 237 8.69 -17.35 -0.39
CA GLU A 237 9.30 -17.13 0.92
C GLU A 237 8.18 -16.90 1.94
N SER A 238 8.24 -17.64 3.06
CA SER A 238 7.31 -17.42 4.17
C SER A 238 7.68 -16.13 4.90
N VAL A 239 6.82 -15.13 4.82
CA VAL A 239 7.05 -13.80 5.38
C VAL A 239 6.01 -13.47 6.44
N SER A 240 6.46 -12.85 7.54
CA SER A 240 5.56 -12.37 8.59
C SER A 240 5.18 -10.91 8.34
N PRO A 241 3.91 -10.55 8.47
CA PRO A 241 3.45 -9.17 8.27
C PRO A 241 3.89 -8.21 9.39
N GLY A 242 4.34 -8.73 10.54
CA GLY A 242 4.68 -7.91 11.71
C GLY A 242 3.50 -7.13 12.30
N THR A 243 2.25 -7.53 11.96
CA THR A 243 1.02 -6.92 12.46
C THR A 243 0.09 -8.00 12.98
N GLU A 244 -0.52 -7.79 14.14
CA GLU A 244 -1.49 -8.70 14.73
C GLU A 244 -2.92 -8.32 14.32
N LYS A 245 -3.77 -9.34 14.11
CA LYS A 245 -5.18 -9.16 13.84
C LYS A 245 -5.89 -8.87 15.16
N ARG A 246 -6.56 -7.72 15.25
CA ARG A 246 -7.36 -7.38 16.44
C ARG A 246 -8.74 -8.03 16.40
N PRO A 247 -9.34 -8.37 17.57
CA PRO A 247 -10.74 -8.72 17.66
C PRO A 247 -11.60 -7.60 17.07
N ARG A 248 -12.58 -7.94 16.25
CA ARG A 248 -13.48 -6.96 15.65
C ARG A 248 -14.79 -6.91 16.40
N ARG A 249 -15.24 -5.72 16.78
CA ARG A 249 -16.60 -5.45 17.20
C ARG A 249 -17.53 -5.55 15.99
N THR A 250 -18.79 -5.83 16.21
CA THR A 250 -19.82 -5.82 15.14
C THR A 250 -20.02 -4.41 14.58
N LEU A 251 -20.53 -4.30 13.36
CA LEU A 251 -20.84 -3.00 12.74
C LEU A 251 -21.91 -2.26 13.56
N SER A 252 -22.93 -2.99 14.04
CA SER A 252 -24.00 -2.47 14.89
C SER A 252 -23.51 -1.87 16.21
N ALA A 253 -22.38 -2.35 16.74
CA ALA A 253 -21.76 -1.79 17.94
C ALA A 253 -20.83 -0.59 17.67
N GLN A 254 -20.49 -0.35 16.42
CA GLN A 254 -19.52 0.69 16.01
C GLN A 254 -20.17 1.85 15.23
N ILE A 255 -21.42 1.69 14.77
CA ILE A 255 -22.17 2.70 14.03
C ILE A 255 -23.46 2.97 14.81
N ASP A 256 -23.67 4.19 15.27
CA ASP A 256 -24.81 4.54 16.14
C ASP A 256 -26.15 4.49 15.40
N ASN A 257 -26.17 4.87 14.12
CA ASN A 257 -27.35 4.81 13.26
C ASN A 257 -27.36 3.57 12.32
N TYR A 258 -26.75 2.45 12.75
CA TYR A 258 -26.63 1.23 11.92
C TYR A 258 -27.96 0.70 11.37
N ALA A 259 -29.01 0.69 12.20
CA ALA A 259 -30.33 0.19 11.79
C ALA A 259 -30.97 1.05 10.69
N GLU A 260 -30.83 2.38 10.78
CA GLU A 260 -31.25 3.34 9.77
C GLU A 260 -30.52 3.10 8.45
N LEU A 261 -29.18 3.01 8.48
CA LEU A 261 -28.37 2.73 7.30
C LEU A 261 -28.76 1.42 6.65
N LYS A 262 -28.91 0.33 7.43
CA LYS A 262 -29.30 -0.99 6.94
C LYS A 262 -30.64 -0.95 6.20
N GLU A 263 -31.62 -0.23 6.74
CA GLU A 263 -32.93 -0.07 6.09
C GLU A 263 -32.81 0.80 4.83
N HIS A 264 -32.07 1.90 4.89
CA HIS A 264 -31.85 2.80 3.75
C HIS A 264 -31.25 2.04 2.54
N PHE A 265 -30.27 1.17 2.77
CA PHE A 265 -29.56 0.44 1.72
C PHE A 265 -30.16 -0.92 1.36
N ARG A 266 -31.27 -1.34 1.99
CA ARG A 266 -31.86 -2.68 1.83
C ARG A 266 -32.16 -3.07 0.39
N ALA A 267 -32.62 -2.12 -0.44
CA ALA A 267 -33.00 -2.34 -1.83
C ALA A 267 -31.94 -1.81 -2.83
N THR A 268 -30.71 -1.65 -2.39
CA THR A 268 -29.60 -1.15 -3.22
C THR A 268 -28.55 -2.24 -3.47
N PRO A 269 -27.64 -2.08 -4.44
CA PRO A 269 -26.52 -2.98 -4.65
C PRO A 269 -25.57 -3.11 -3.43
N TRP A 270 -25.70 -2.26 -2.43
CA TRP A 270 -24.85 -2.21 -1.23
C TRP A 270 -25.47 -2.89 0.00
N ALA A 271 -26.62 -3.55 -0.14
CA ALA A 271 -27.31 -4.24 0.95
C ALA A 271 -26.38 -5.23 1.70
N ASP A 272 -25.51 -5.92 0.98
CA ASP A 272 -24.58 -6.91 1.54
C ASP A 272 -23.49 -6.29 2.45
N TYR A 273 -23.28 -4.95 2.41
CA TYR A 273 -22.33 -4.29 3.30
C TYR A 273 -22.78 -4.29 4.76
N PHE A 274 -24.09 -4.52 5.01
CA PHE A 274 -24.74 -4.54 6.32
C PHE A 274 -24.89 -5.97 6.89
N THR A 275 -24.05 -6.88 6.44
CA THR A 275 -23.91 -8.22 7.05
C THR A 275 -22.80 -8.18 8.10
N GLU A 276 -23.08 -8.78 9.30
CA GLU A 276 -22.14 -8.80 10.44
C GLU A 276 -20.91 -9.70 10.19
#